data_8f7735d6bd3d2df5ee6a989067b51442
#
_entry.id   8f7735d6bd3d2df5ee6a989067b51442
#
_cell.length_a   1.000
_cell.length_b   1.000
_cell.length_c   1.000
_cell.angle_alpha   90.00
_cell.angle_beta   90.00
_cell.angle_gamma   90.00
#
_symmetry.space_group_name_H-M   'P 1'
#
loop_
_entity.id
_entity.type
_entity.pdbx_description
1 polymer ?
#
loop_
_entity_poly.entity_id
_entity_poly.type
_entity_poly.pdbx_seq_one_letter_code
_entity_poly.pdbx_strand_id
1 'polypeptide(L)'
;LWVTAVVDVGPVNRTILINILTGEQKMISEPVWPSSSPSVAHGRVAFLQIPLWDPSLDPEEITTARDVYLHDIEANTTLAITHDDDVDQLDPQVLLEDVAWVEVDSDGKSSLKVYSGETFQPYSSVILQAAILMLIPLLFLWAYQAASERRG
;
A
#
# COMPACT_ATOMS: atom_id res chain seq x y z
N LEU A 1 -1.65 6.96 -15.25
CA LEU A 1 -2.92 6.64 -14.57
C LEU A 1 -3.08 5.13 -14.51
N TRP A 2 -3.29 4.59 -13.31
CA TRP A 2 -3.43 3.17 -13.05
C TRP A 2 -4.86 2.81 -12.65
N VAL A 3 -5.31 1.66 -13.10
CA VAL A 3 -6.55 1.00 -12.67
C VAL A 3 -6.24 -0.44 -12.31
N THR A 4 -7.11 -1.05 -11.53
CA THR A 4 -7.00 -2.47 -11.17
C THR A 4 -8.17 -3.26 -11.72
N ALA A 5 -7.93 -4.53 -12.01
CA ALA A 5 -8.95 -5.48 -12.38
C ALA A 5 -8.65 -6.85 -11.77
N VAL A 6 -9.70 -7.63 -11.56
CA VAL A 6 -9.57 -9.06 -11.29
C VAL A 6 -9.76 -9.80 -12.61
N VAL A 7 -8.82 -10.66 -12.96
CA VAL A 7 -8.86 -11.47 -14.16
C VAL A 7 -8.85 -12.95 -13.83
N ASP A 8 -9.61 -13.72 -14.58
CA ASP A 8 -9.60 -15.17 -14.50
C ASP A 8 -8.41 -15.69 -15.31
N VAL A 9 -7.45 -16.32 -14.64
CA VAL A 9 -6.24 -16.86 -15.26
C VAL A 9 -6.07 -18.32 -14.84
N GLY A 10 -6.79 -19.21 -15.52
CA GLY A 10 -6.78 -20.63 -15.22
C GLY A 10 -7.56 -20.97 -13.94
N PRO A 11 -6.97 -21.66 -12.94
CA PRO A 11 -7.72 -22.13 -11.78
C PRO A 11 -8.02 -21.04 -10.74
N VAL A 12 -7.43 -19.87 -10.86
CA VAL A 12 -7.53 -18.80 -9.85
C VAL A 12 -7.75 -17.42 -10.46
N ASN A 13 -8.49 -16.59 -9.75
CA ASN A 13 -8.63 -15.18 -10.07
C ASN A 13 -7.39 -14.41 -9.57
N ARG A 14 -6.94 -13.43 -10.37
CA ARG A 14 -5.76 -12.63 -10.06
C ARG A 14 -6.01 -11.15 -10.17
N THR A 15 -5.33 -10.39 -9.32
CA THR A 15 -5.34 -8.92 -9.40
C THR A 15 -4.25 -8.44 -10.35
N ILE A 16 -4.65 -7.68 -11.34
CA ILE A 16 -3.76 -7.01 -12.28
C ILE A 16 -3.85 -5.49 -12.14
N LEU A 17 -2.75 -4.84 -12.43
CA LEU A 17 -2.61 -3.40 -12.52
C LEU A 17 -2.47 -3.02 -14.00
N ILE A 18 -3.22 -2.04 -14.46
CA ILE A 18 -3.24 -1.60 -15.85
C ILE A 18 -2.96 -0.11 -15.91
N ASN A 19 -1.91 0.28 -16.64
CA ASN A 19 -1.66 1.67 -16.96
C ASN A 19 -2.50 2.04 -18.20
N ILE A 20 -3.53 2.86 -18.03
CA ILE A 20 -4.46 3.20 -19.12
C ILE A 20 -3.86 4.13 -20.17
N LEU A 21 -2.72 4.78 -19.90
CA LEU A 21 -2.03 5.64 -20.87
C LEU A 21 -1.08 4.86 -21.78
N THR A 22 -0.41 3.84 -21.23
CA THR A 22 0.60 3.05 -21.96
C THR A 22 0.07 1.69 -22.39
N GLY A 23 -1.03 1.20 -21.83
CA GLY A 23 -1.53 -0.16 -22.00
C GLY A 23 -0.72 -1.23 -21.27
N GLU A 24 0.28 -0.83 -20.47
CA GLU A 24 1.07 -1.75 -19.67
C GLU A 24 0.19 -2.49 -18.66
N GLN A 25 0.36 -3.80 -18.58
CA GLN A 25 -0.33 -4.66 -17.64
C GLN A 25 0.66 -5.40 -16.76
N LYS A 26 0.36 -5.48 -15.49
CA LYS A 26 1.21 -6.13 -14.49
C LYS A 26 0.37 -6.91 -13.51
N MET A 27 0.71 -8.17 -13.30
CA MET A 27 0.14 -8.99 -12.24
C MET A 27 0.81 -8.62 -10.91
N ILE A 28 0.01 -8.35 -9.89
CA ILE A 28 0.49 -7.92 -8.57
C ILE A 28 0.14 -8.91 -7.46
N SER A 29 -0.79 -9.84 -7.71
CA SER A 29 -1.10 -10.95 -6.80
C SER A 29 -0.16 -12.14 -7.04
N GLU A 30 0.00 -12.99 -6.01
CA GLU A 30 0.77 -14.22 -6.12
C GLU A 30 0.18 -15.18 -7.17
N PRO A 31 1.02 -15.90 -7.93
CA PRO A 31 0.58 -16.67 -9.09
C PRO A 31 -0.41 -17.80 -8.80
N VAL A 32 -0.35 -18.38 -7.62
CA VAL A 32 -1.12 -19.59 -7.27
C VAL A 32 -2.26 -19.34 -6.30
N TRP A 33 -2.39 -18.11 -5.78
CA TRP A 33 -3.37 -17.79 -4.75
C TRP A 33 -4.49 -16.93 -5.33
N PRO A 34 -5.77 -17.30 -5.08
CA PRO A 34 -6.89 -16.47 -5.51
C PRO A 34 -6.84 -15.07 -4.92
N SER A 35 -7.14 -14.06 -5.72
CA SER A 35 -7.22 -12.68 -5.26
C SER A 35 -8.51 -12.01 -5.71
N SER A 36 -8.96 -10.99 -4.96
CA SER A 36 -10.22 -10.29 -5.21
C SER A 36 -10.22 -8.87 -4.64
N SER A 37 -11.30 -8.15 -4.91
CA SER A 37 -11.65 -6.84 -4.30
C SER A 37 -10.53 -5.81 -4.31
N PRO A 38 -9.88 -5.53 -5.45
CA PRO A 38 -8.82 -4.55 -5.49
C PRO A 38 -9.37 -3.11 -5.40
N SER A 39 -8.67 -2.29 -4.61
CA SER A 39 -8.88 -0.83 -4.50
C SER A 39 -7.58 -0.12 -4.82
N VAL A 40 -7.59 0.88 -5.69
CA VAL A 40 -6.41 1.65 -6.09
C VAL A 40 -6.59 3.13 -5.82
N ALA A 41 -5.65 3.72 -5.09
CA ALA A 41 -5.55 5.16 -4.90
C ALA A 41 -4.11 5.54 -4.53
N HIS A 42 -3.72 6.78 -4.80
CA HIS A 42 -2.47 7.40 -4.33
C HIS A 42 -1.19 6.55 -4.59
N GLY A 43 -1.12 5.85 -5.73
CA GLY A 43 0.04 5.02 -6.07
C GLY A 43 0.08 3.67 -5.35
N ARG A 44 -0.99 3.26 -4.68
CA ARG A 44 -1.11 2.02 -3.93
C ARG A 44 -2.33 1.21 -4.36
N VAL A 45 -2.23 -0.10 -4.19
CA VAL A 45 -3.34 -1.04 -4.44
C VAL A 45 -3.50 -1.93 -3.21
N ALA A 46 -4.66 -1.88 -2.58
CA ALA A 46 -5.06 -2.89 -1.60
C ALA A 46 -5.90 -3.97 -2.29
N PHE A 47 -5.71 -5.21 -1.94
CA PHE A 47 -6.48 -6.33 -2.47
C PHE A 47 -6.52 -7.49 -1.47
N LEU A 48 -7.47 -8.39 -1.65
CA LEU A 48 -7.59 -9.62 -0.86
C LEU A 48 -6.90 -10.78 -1.58
N GLN A 49 -6.30 -11.68 -0.81
CA GLN A 49 -5.70 -12.90 -1.31
C GLN A 49 -5.82 -14.01 -0.28
N ILE A 50 -6.04 -15.25 -0.72
CA ILE A 50 -6.08 -16.44 0.15
C ILE A 50 -4.67 -17.05 0.17
N PRO A 51 -3.90 -16.89 1.25
CA PRO A 51 -2.46 -17.21 1.24
C PRO A 51 -2.16 -18.70 1.32
N LEU A 52 -3.09 -19.52 1.81
CA LEU A 52 -2.89 -20.96 2.00
C LEU A 52 -3.71 -21.80 1.02
N TRP A 53 -4.18 -21.21 -0.10
CA TRP A 53 -4.92 -21.95 -1.09
C TRP A 53 -4.01 -22.93 -1.84
N ASP A 54 -4.24 -24.22 -1.62
CA ASP A 54 -3.55 -25.30 -2.33
C ASP A 54 -4.60 -26.17 -3.05
N PRO A 55 -4.63 -26.19 -4.39
CA PRO A 55 -5.63 -26.95 -5.15
C PRO A 55 -5.46 -28.46 -5.04
N SER A 56 -4.36 -28.95 -4.42
CA SER A 56 -4.13 -30.37 -4.20
C SER A 56 -4.71 -30.89 -2.87
N LEU A 57 -5.08 -29.99 -1.97
CA LEU A 57 -5.70 -30.35 -0.68
C LEU A 57 -7.18 -30.67 -0.85
N ASP A 58 -7.70 -31.43 0.12
CA ASP A 58 -9.15 -31.66 0.21
C ASP A 58 -9.86 -30.31 0.42
N PRO A 59 -11.00 -30.05 -0.24
CA PRO A 59 -11.74 -28.79 -0.05
C PRO A 59 -12.07 -28.45 1.41
N GLU A 60 -12.16 -29.45 2.29
CA GLU A 60 -12.38 -29.26 3.73
C GLU A 60 -11.13 -28.79 4.50
N GLU A 61 -9.94 -28.94 3.89
CA GLU A 61 -8.65 -28.55 4.49
C GLU A 61 -8.16 -27.19 3.98
N ILE A 62 -8.83 -26.64 2.94
CA ILE A 62 -8.43 -25.35 2.35
C ILE A 62 -8.98 -24.23 3.21
N THR A 63 -8.09 -23.42 3.78
CA THR A 63 -8.52 -22.16 4.39
C THR A 63 -9.15 -21.26 3.33
N THR A 64 -10.28 -20.66 3.66
CA THR A 64 -10.92 -19.62 2.83
C THR A 64 -10.73 -18.23 3.41
N ALA A 65 -10.01 -18.11 4.52
CA ALA A 65 -9.68 -16.84 5.12
C ALA A 65 -8.86 -16.00 4.13
N ARG A 66 -9.25 -14.76 3.98
CA ARG A 66 -8.63 -13.81 3.05
C ARG A 66 -7.82 -12.81 3.83
N ASP A 67 -6.59 -12.61 3.41
CA ASP A 67 -5.73 -11.56 3.94
C ASP A 67 -5.73 -10.32 3.06
N VAL A 68 -5.47 -9.17 3.68
CA VAL A 68 -5.27 -7.89 3.00
C VAL A 68 -3.81 -7.74 2.62
N TYR A 69 -3.59 -7.48 1.33
CA TYR A 69 -2.29 -7.16 0.75
C TYR A 69 -2.27 -5.72 0.25
N LEU A 70 -1.13 -5.07 0.40
CA LEU A 70 -0.86 -3.74 -0.11
C LEU A 70 0.30 -3.78 -1.11
N HIS A 71 0.06 -3.34 -2.33
CA HIS A 71 1.09 -3.17 -3.37
C HIS A 71 1.40 -1.69 -3.56
N ASP A 72 2.66 -1.32 -3.42
CA ASP A 72 3.19 -0.01 -3.79
C ASP A 72 3.60 -0.02 -5.25
N ILE A 73 2.98 0.85 -6.07
CA ILE A 73 3.18 0.88 -7.52
C ILE A 73 4.58 1.40 -7.88
N GLU A 74 5.08 2.39 -7.15
CA GLU A 74 6.39 3.02 -7.41
C GLU A 74 7.53 2.12 -6.95
N ALA A 75 7.46 1.62 -5.72
CA ALA A 75 8.45 0.70 -5.18
C ALA A 75 8.39 -0.70 -5.82
N ASN A 76 7.27 -1.03 -6.45
CA ASN A 76 7.00 -2.35 -7.03
C ASN A 76 7.12 -3.49 -6.00
N THR A 77 6.58 -3.27 -4.82
CA THR A 77 6.62 -4.23 -3.70
C THR A 77 5.23 -4.52 -3.20
N THR A 78 5.00 -5.75 -2.76
CA THR A 78 3.75 -6.19 -2.13
C THR A 78 4.04 -6.60 -0.71
N LEU A 79 3.21 -6.15 0.23
CA LEU A 79 3.25 -6.46 1.65
C LEU A 79 1.92 -7.08 2.07
N ALA A 80 1.93 -8.17 2.81
CA ALA A 80 0.75 -8.64 3.51
C ALA A 80 0.55 -7.77 4.76
N ILE A 81 -0.64 -7.20 4.91
CA ILE A 81 -1.02 -6.37 6.07
C ILE A 81 -1.57 -7.24 7.19
N THR A 82 -2.32 -8.29 6.82
CA THR A 82 -2.89 -9.25 7.76
C THR A 82 -2.31 -10.64 7.54
N HIS A 83 -2.38 -11.50 8.56
CA HIS A 83 -1.89 -12.88 8.56
C HIS A 83 -2.73 -13.69 9.54
N ASP A 84 -4.04 -13.64 9.42
CA ASP A 84 -4.92 -14.29 10.39
C ASP A 84 -5.79 -15.33 9.70
N ASP A 85 -5.47 -16.61 9.91
CA ASP A 85 -6.14 -17.73 9.27
C ASP A 85 -7.57 -17.97 9.81
N ASP A 86 -7.89 -17.42 10.98
CA ASP A 86 -9.18 -17.61 11.67
C ASP A 86 -10.18 -16.48 11.40
N VAL A 87 -9.75 -15.41 10.70
CA VAL A 87 -10.55 -14.20 10.50
C VAL A 87 -10.61 -13.85 9.02
N ASP A 88 -11.81 -13.67 8.48
CA ASP A 88 -11.99 -13.29 7.09
C ASP A 88 -11.95 -11.77 6.91
N GLN A 89 -11.19 -11.31 5.94
CA GLN A 89 -11.02 -9.91 5.60
C GLN A 89 -11.89 -9.56 4.38
N LEU A 90 -12.54 -8.41 4.39
CA LEU A 90 -13.46 -7.96 3.34
C LEU A 90 -13.19 -6.52 2.91
N ASP A 91 -13.47 -6.24 1.65
CA ASP A 91 -13.60 -4.90 1.07
C ASP A 91 -12.46 -3.90 1.44
N PRO A 92 -11.20 -4.24 1.18
CA PRO A 92 -10.10 -3.34 1.47
C PRO A 92 -10.21 -2.07 0.62
N GLN A 93 -10.01 -0.91 1.25
CA GLN A 93 -10.04 0.39 0.60
C GLN A 93 -8.76 1.16 0.90
N VAL A 94 -8.12 1.70 -0.13
CA VAL A 94 -7.02 2.64 0.04
C VAL A 94 -7.58 4.04 0.30
N LEU A 95 -7.24 4.63 1.44
CA LEU A 95 -7.67 5.94 1.90
C LEU A 95 -6.43 6.82 2.14
N LEU A 96 -6.03 7.62 1.17
CA LEU A 96 -4.81 8.43 1.24
C LEU A 96 -3.58 7.55 1.55
N GLU A 97 -3.12 7.54 2.80
CA GLU A 97 -1.95 6.79 3.28
C GLU A 97 -2.35 5.51 4.01
N ASP A 98 -3.62 5.38 4.35
CA ASP A 98 -4.17 4.29 5.14
C ASP A 98 -4.84 3.24 4.25
N VAL A 99 -5.01 2.04 4.80
CA VAL A 99 -5.86 0.99 4.25
C VAL A 99 -6.91 0.64 5.29
N ALA A 100 -8.17 0.69 4.91
CA ALA A 100 -9.28 0.28 5.76
C ALA A 100 -9.92 -1.00 5.19
N TRP A 101 -10.37 -1.91 6.07
CA TRP A 101 -11.10 -3.11 5.67
C TRP A 101 -12.07 -3.54 6.77
N VAL A 102 -12.97 -4.45 6.42
CA VAL A 102 -13.87 -5.10 7.38
C VAL A 102 -13.29 -6.48 7.73
N GLU A 103 -13.17 -6.76 9.02
CA GLU A 103 -12.79 -8.06 9.56
C GLU A 103 -14.03 -8.76 10.11
N VAL A 104 -14.18 -10.04 9.79
CA VAL A 104 -15.29 -10.88 10.26
C VAL A 104 -14.72 -12.06 11.02
N ASP A 105 -15.00 -12.13 12.33
CA ASP A 105 -14.54 -13.21 13.17
C ASP A 105 -15.38 -14.50 12.99
N SER A 106 -14.94 -15.58 13.63
CA SER A 106 -15.61 -16.88 13.57
C SER A 106 -17.05 -16.87 14.09
N ASP A 107 -17.41 -15.90 14.91
CA ASP A 107 -18.77 -15.69 15.43
C ASP A 107 -19.64 -14.85 14.47
N GLY A 108 -19.09 -14.43 13.34
CA GLY A 108 -19.74 -13.59 12.34
C GLY A 108 -19.86 -12.12 12.73
N LYS A 109 -19.11 -11.68 13.74
CA LYS A 109 -19.09 -10.28 14.16
C LYS A 109 -18.11 -9.49 13.29
N SER A 110 -18.60 -8.39 12.73
CA SER A 110 -17.79 -7.52 11.87
C SER A 110 -17.19 -6.37 12.65
N SER A 111 -15.95 -6.03 12.32
CA SER A 111 -15.24 -4.84 12.84
C SER A 111 -14.49 -4.12 11.72
N LEU A 112 -14.50 -2.78 11.76
CA LEU A 112 -13.69 -1.97 10.85
C LEU A 112 -12.25 -1.90 11.39
N LYS A 113 -11.29 -2.19 10.53
CA LYS A 113 -9.86 -2.09 10.82
C LYS A 113 -9.22 -1.03 9.93
N VAL A 114 -8.15 -0.44 10.43
CA VAL A 114 -7.36 0.55 9.68
C VAL A 114 -5.89 0.25 9.92
N TYR A 115 -5.14 0.15 8.84
CA TYR A 115 -3.69 0.10 8.84
C TYR A 115 -3.15 1.45 8.40
N SER A 116 -2.39 2.12 9.26
CA SER A 116 -1.65 3.34 8.95
C SER A 116 -0.20 2.97 8.73
N GLY A 117 0.22 2.94 7.47
CA GLY A 117 1.59 2.57 7.12
C GLY A 117 2.58 3.63 7.59
N GLU A 118 3.53 3.26 8.44
CA GLU A 118 4.58 4.15 8.97
C GLU A 118 5.57 4.66 7.90
N THR A 119 5.35 4.43 6.61
CA THR A 119 6.34 4.72 5.56
C THR A 119 6.09 6.00 4.78
N PHE A 120 5.18 6.86 5.20
CA PHE A 120 5.17 8.21 4.68
C PHE A 120 6.05 9.09 5.58
N GLN A 121 7.23 9.43 5.09
CA GLN A 121 7.93 10.62 5.61
C GLN A 121 6.95 11.78 5.43
N PRO A 122 6.40 12.36 6.49
CA PRO A 122 5.42 13.40 6.31
C PRO A 122 6.06 14.50 5.49
N TYR A 123 5.30 15.13 4.59
CA TYR A 123 5.74 16.33 3.83
C TYR A 123 6.45 17.36 4.72
N SER A 124 6.18 17.31 6.02
CA SER A 124 6.90 18.07 7.04
C SER A 124 8.41 17.84 7.05
N SER A 125 8.92 16.65 6.72
CA SER A 125 10.37 16.39 6.68
C SER A 125 11.01 17.00 5.44
N VAL A 126 10.33 16.95 4.30
CA VAL A 126 10.81 17.59 3.05
C VAL A 126 10.71 19.11 3.16
N ILE A 127 9.62 19.63 3.73
CA ILE A 127 9.45 21.06 3.99
C ILE A 127 10.48 21.53 5.01
N LEU A 128 10.73 20.77 6.06
CA LEU A 128 11.73 21.10 7.08
C LEU A 128 13.14 21.07 6.48
N GLN A 129 13.49 20.09 5.66
CA GLN A 129 14.77 20.02 4.97
C GLN A 129 14.94 21.17 3.98
N ALA A 130 13.93 21.52 3.20
CA ALA A 130 13.93 22.66 2.30
C ALA A 130 14.06 23.99 3.06
N ALA A 131 13.38 24.14 4.21
CA ALA A 131 13.49 25.31 5.07
C ALA A 131 14.89 25.45 5.68
N ILE A 132 15.51 24.36 6.13
CA ILE A 132 16.89 24.35 6.62
C ILE A 132 17.86 24.73 5.51
N LEU A 133 17.71 24.18 4.30
CA LEU A 133 18.55 24.51 3.15
C LEU A 133 18.44 25.98 2.74
N MET A 134 17.28 26.61 2.92
CA MET A 134 17.10 28.06 2.66
C MET A 134 17.65 28.94 3.78
N LEU A 135 17.69 28.45 5.02
CA LEU A 135 18.24 29.21 6.16
C LEU A 135 19.77 29.31 6.13
N ILE A 136 20.46 28.31 5.60
CA ILE A 136 21.93 28.28 5.54
C ILE A 136 22.49 29.48 4.79
N PRO A 137 22.08 29.82 3.55
CA PRO A 137 22.62 31.00 2.86
C PRO A 137 22.28 32.33 3.53
N LEU A 138 21.11 32.43 4.20
CA LEU A 138 20.73 33.61 4.97
C LEU A 138 21.63 33.83 6.18
N LEU A 139 22.01 32.75 6.88
CA LEU A 139 22.97 32.81 7.98
C LEU A 139 24.36 33.21 7.52
N PHE A 140 24.79 32.71 6.37
CA PHE A 140 26.08 33.14 5.77
C PHE A 140 26.08 34.63 5.36
N LEU A 141 24.97 35.11 4.78
CA LEU A 141 24.82 36.52 4.40
C LEU A 141 24.85 37.43 5.62
N TRP A 142 24.14 37.03 6.68
CA TRP A 142 24.12 37.77 7.95
C TRP A 142 25.51 37.79 8.62
N ALA A 143 26.20 36.65 8.66
CA ALA A 143 27.56 36.57 9.21
C ALA A 143 28.55 37.41 8.42
N TYR A 144 28.42 37.44 7.08
CA TYR A 144 29.26 38.29 6.19
C TYR A 144 29.03 39.79 6.46
N GLN A 145 27.76 40.21 6.57
CA GLN A 145 27.42 41.60 6.90
C GLN A 145 27.98 42.03 8.27
N ALA A 146 27.75 41.19 9.30
CA ALA A 146 28.28 41.48 10.63
C ALA A 146 29.83 41.54 10.68
N ALA A 147 30.52 40.77 9.85
CA ALA A 147 31.98 40.82 9.74
C ALA A 147 32.46 42.05 8.97
N SER A 148 31.70 42.57 7.99
CA SER A 148 32.05 43.77 7.23
C SER A 148 31.89 45.03 8.07
N GLU A 149 30.85 45.12 8.91
CA GLU A 149 30.65 46.28 9.80
C GLU A 149 31.72 46.41 10.90
N ARG A 150 32.40 45.33 11.27
CA ARG A 150 33.52 45.38 12.24
C ARG A 150 34.85 45.84 11.67
N ARG A 151 34.95 45.99 10.33
CA ARG A 151 36.17 46.36 9.64
C ARG A 151 36.20 47.83 9.15
N GLY A 152 35.08 48.52 9.26
CA GLY A 152 34.97 49.98 8.99
C GLY A 152 35.03 50.79 10.28
#